data_9ae5417b60623fbdd828cb57e6f466dd
#
_entry.id   9ae5417b60623fbdd828cb57e6f466dd
#
_cell.length_a   1.000
_cell.length_b   1.000
_cell.length_c   1.000
_cell.angle_alpha   90.00
_cell.angle_beta   90.00
_cell.angle_gamma   90.00
#
_symmetry.space_group_name_H-M   'P 1'
#
loop_
_entity.id
_entity.type
_entity.pdbx_description
1 polymer ?
#
loop_
_entity_poly.entity_id
_entity_poly.type
_entity_poly.pdbx_seq_one_letter_code
_entity_poly.pdbx_strand_id
1 'polypeptide(L)'
;MAEVSPPSGVEILCVGTELLLGNIVNGNARWLAEQLAALGLPHFRQTVVGDNRQRLIEEVQAISCRSRILITTGGLGPTPDDLTTEAIAASFATPLEERHEVWADITAKARSRGREAGAETRRQALLPLGAEVLPNRTGTAPGMIWSPKEGFTVLTFPGVPSEMRAMWQATAVPWFQQSGLSQGVFSSRLLRFWGIGESRLAEQLHDQLDQTNPTVAPYAGRGEVKLRITAHAAAESDALRLLHDTEAELRQRTGTFCFGTDDQSLASVVLELLRQRKQTLAVAESCTGGGLGAELTAIPGSSDVLLGGVIAYSNALKQELLDVSDQLLEQFGAVSDPVAQAMAEGVRRLTGSDWSMAVTGIAGPGGGTADKPVGLVHIAVAGPDGCFSQPIRLGETRGRDWVRIVSAGEALNRLRLRLIEAGS
;
A
#
# COMPACT_ATOMS: atom_id res chain seq x y z
N MET A 1 38.52 20.84 -13.63
CA MET A 1 38.07 19.46 -13.46
C MET A 1 37.10 19.49 -12.29
N ALA A 2 35.80 19.21 -12.51
CA ALA A 2 34.86 19.12 -11.41
C ALA A 2 35.26 17.91 -10.55
N GLU A 3 35.42 18.11 -9.24
CA GLU A 3 35.58 17.03 -8.28
C GLU A 3 34.37 16.11 -8.43
N VAL A 4 34.60 14.89 -8.92
CA VAL A 4 33.57 13.85 -8.93
C VAL A 4 33.33 13.49 -7.45
N SER A 5 32.26 13.95 -6.89
CA SER A 5 31.84 13.53 -5.54
C SER A 5 31.85 11.98 -5.48
N PRO A 6 32.36 11.41 -4.37
CA PRO A 6 32.42 9.95 -4.25
C PRO A 6 31.03 9.35 -4.45
N PRO A 7 30.93 8.16 -5.07
CA PRO A 7 29.65 7.48 -5.26
C PRO A 7 28.88 7.42 -3.95
N SER A 8 27.63 7.86 -3.95
CA SER A 8 26.81 7.92 -2.74
C SER A 8 25.43 7.29 -2.98
N GLY A 9 24.93 6.57 -1.98
CA GLY A 9 23.59 6.02 -2.00
C GLY A 9 23.48 4.62 -2.58
N VAL A 10 22.22 4.17 -2.62
CA VAL A 10 21.80 2.85 -3.10
C VAL A 10 20.96 3.03 -4.36
N GLU A 11 21.17 2.19 -5.37
CA GLU A 11 20.28 2.09 -6.52
C GLU A 11 19.62 0.71 -6.57
N ILE A 12 18.37 0.66 -7.03
CA ILE A 12 17.62 -0.58 -7.27
C ILE A 12 17.53 -0.82 -8.78
N LEU A 13 17.91 -2.02 -9.21
CA LEU A 13 17.74 -2.49 -10.57
C LEU A 13 16.78 -3.67 -10.59
N CYS A 14 15.64 -3.49 -11.23
CA CYS A 14 14.64 -4.54 -11.42
C CYS A 14 14.82 -5.16 -12.80
N VAL A 15 14.93 -6.48 -12.84
CA VAL A 15 15.13 -7.24 -14.06
C VAL A 15 13.87 -8.03 -14.38
N GLY A 16 13.32 -7.82 -15.56
CA GLY A 16 12.12 -8.52 -16.04
C GLY A 16 11.45 -7.77 -17.18
N THR A 17 11.25 -8.44 -18.29
CA THR A 17 10.58 -7.90 -19.48
C THR A 17 9.11 -7.62 -19.21
N GLU A 18 8.45 -8.40 -18.34
CA GLU A 18 7.05 -8.21 -17.92
C GLU A 18 6.83 -6.89 -17.17
N LEU A 19 7.85 -6.38 -16.48
CA LEU A 19 7.83 -5.07 -15.83
C LEU A 19 7.81 -3.93 -16.85
N LEU A 20 8.64 -4.06 -17.91
CA LEU A 20 8.70 -3.06 -19.00
C LEU A 20 7.42 -3.03 -19.83
N LEU A 21 6.81 -4.19 -20.05
CA LEU A 21 5.55 -4.31 -20.78
C LEU A 21 4.33 -3.88 -19.94
N GLY A 22 4.50 -3.62 -18.65
CA GLY A 22 3.40 -3.24 -17.76
C GLY A 22 2.45 -4.38 -17.40
N ASN A 23 2.85 -5.63 -17.63
CA ASN A 23 2.04 -6.81 -17.32
C ASN A 23 1.86 -7.00 -15.82
N ILE A 24 2.84 -6.56 -15.03
CA ILE A 24 2.81 -6.57 -13.57
C ILE A 24 3.30 -5.24 -12.99
N VAL A 25 2.82 -4.91 -11.80
CA VAL A 25 3.28 -3.74 -11.05
C VAL A 25 4.62 -4.05 -10.38
N ASN A 26 5.58 -3.13 -10.46
CA ASN A 26 6.88 -3.25 -9.79
C ASN A 26 6.76 -3.10 -8.27
N GLY A 27 6.19 -4.11 -7.62
CA GLY A 27 6.01 -4.15 -6.17
C GLY A 27 7.29 -4.32 -5.38
N ASN A 28 8.30 -5.01 -5.96
CA ASN A 28 9.59 -5.25 -5.31
C ASN A 28 10.38 -3.95 -5.14
N ALA A 29 10.49 -3.12 -6.17
CA ALA A 29 11.18 -1.84 -6.07
C ALA A 29 10.56 -0.93 -5.01
N ARG A 30 9.23 -0.84 -5.00
CA ARG A 30 8.50 -0.07 -3.98
C ARG A 30 8.85 -0.56 -2.57
N TRP A 31 8.76 -1.87 -2.34
CA TRP A 31 9.01 -2.45 -1.03
C TRP A 31 10.48 -2.26 -0.60
N LEU A 32 11.45 -2.50 -1.50
CA LEU A 32 12.86 -2.26 -1.22
C LEU A 32 13.14 -0.79 -0.89
N ALA A 33 12.53 0.16 -1.59
CA ALA A 33 12.67 1.58 -1.29
C ALA A 33 12.14 1.92 0.12
N GLU A 34 11.00 1.33 0.53
CA GLU A 34 10.48 1.46 1.89
C GLU A 34 11.46 0.89 2.94
N GLN A 35 12.10 -0.25 2.65
CA GLN A 35 13.10 -0.85 3.54
C GLN A 35 14.39 -0.02 3.63
N LEU A 36 14.87 0.50 2.50
CA LEU A 36 16.07 1.36 2.47
C LEU A 36 15.84 2.65 3.28
N ALA A 37 14.67 3.26 3.13
CA ALA A 37 14.28 4.41 3.93
C ALA A 37 14.27 4.08 5.43
N ALA A 38 13.74 2.90 5.83
CA ALA A 38 13.74 2.46 7.23
C ALA A 38 15.16 2.21 7.77
N LEU A 39 16.13 1.82 6.92
CA LEU A 39 17.52 1.65 7.29
C LEU A 39 18.35 2.95 7.19
N GLY A 40 17.74 4.04 6.78
CA GLY A 40 18.44 5.31 6.62
C GLY A 40 19.42 5.37 5.45
N LEU A 41 19.22 4.52 4.47
CA LEU A 41 20.08 4.44 3.31
C LEU A 41 19.52 5.35 2.19
N PRO A 42 20.28 6.36 1.74
CA PRO A 42 19.82 7.25 0.69
C PRO A 42 19.62 6.48 -0.62
N HIS A 43 18.40 6.59 -1.17
CA HIS A 43 17.99 5.94 -2.40
C HIS A 43 17.42 6.96 -3.38
N PHE A 44 18.07 7.14 -4.54
CA PHE A 44 17.73 8.20 -5.47
C PHE A 44 17.25 7.71 -6.84
N ARG A 45 17.49 6.44 -7.20
CA ARG A 45 17.17 5.91 -8.51
C ARG A 45 16.68 4.47 -8.47
N GLN A 46 15.65 4.20 -9.29
CA GLN A 46 15.18 2.86 -9.61
C GLN A 46 15.20 2.69 -11.13
N THR A 47 15.83 1.62 -11.59
CA THR A 47 15.90 1.30 -13.02
C THR A 47 15.21 -0.04 -13.27
N VAL A 48 14.52 -0.15 -14.39
CA VAL A 48 13.95 -1.41 -14.88
C VAL A 48 14.61 -1.76 -16.20
N VAL A 49 15.15 -2.97 -16.31
CA VAL A 49 15.76 -3.50 -17.52
C VAL A 49 15.11 -4.84 -17.87
N GLY A 50 14.80 -5.05 -19.14
CA GLY A 50 14.31 -6.36 -19.62
C GLY A 50 15.45 -7.39 -19.65
N ASP A 51 15.09 -8.65 -19.83
CA ASP A 51 15.97 -9.81 -19.84
C ASP A 51 16.93 -9.80 -21.06
N ASN A 52 17.88 -8.90 -21.03
CA ASN A 52 18.87 -8.71 -22.09
C ASN A 52 20.27 -8.53 -21.48
N ARG A 53 21.16 -9.46 -21.77
CA ARG A 53 22.52 -9.52 -21.19
C ARG A 53 23.31 -8.23 -21.40
N GLN A 54 23.32 -7.67 -22.61
CA GLN A 54 24.12 -6.50 -22.92
C GLN A 54 23.61 -5.25 -22.21
N ARG A 55 22.29 -5.04 -22.17
CA ARG A 55 21.68 -3.91 -21.44
C ARG A 55 21.92 -4.01 -19.93
N LEU A 56 21.87 -5.23 -19.38
CA LEU A 56 22.19 -5.45 -17.96
C LEU A 56 23.65 -5.08 -17.65
N ILE A 57 24.59 -5.50 -18.50
CA ILE A 57 26.03 -5.16 -18.34
C ILE A 57 26.21 -3.64 -18.36
N GLU A 58 25.65 -2.96 -19.36
CA GLU A 58 25.77 -1.50 -19.51
C GLU A 58 25.20 -0.76 -18.29
N GLU A 59 24.03 -1.17 -17.80
CA GLU A 59 23.41 -0.52 -16.64
C GLU A 59 24.18 -0.79 -15.34
N VAL A 60 24.63 -2.02 -15.10
CA VAL A 60 25.45 -2.36 -13.92
C VAL A 60 26.75 -1.57 -13.90
N GLN A 61 27.43 -1.43 -15.06
CA GLN A 61 28.63 -0.62 -15.18
C GLN A 61 28.34 0.86 -14.89
N ALA A 62 27.27 1.41 -15.47
CA ALA A 62 26.86 2.80 -15.23
C ALA A 62 26.53 3.06 -13.75
N ILE A 63 25.79 2.18 -13.11
CA ILE A 63 25.45 2.27 -11.67
C ILE A 63 26.74 2.21 -10.84
N SER A 64 27.68 1.34 -11.18
CA SER A 64 28.92 1.17 -10.44
C SER A 64 29.83 2.41 -10.42
N CYS A 65 29.59 3.37 -11.32
CA CYS A 65 30.33 4.63 -11.38
C CYS A 65 29.72 5.75 -10.52
N ARG A 66 28.44 5.62 -10.13
CA ARG A 66 27.68 6.68 -9.46
C ARG A 66 27.10 6.30 -8.10
N SER A 67 27.02 5.01 -7.78
CA SER A 67 26.43 4.52 -6.53
C SER A 67 27.40 3.59 -5.79
N ARG A 68 27.24 3.51 -4.46
CA ARG A 68 28.03 2.61 -3.59
C ARG A 68 27.44 1.21 -3.52
N ILE A 69 26.11 1.11 -3.67
CA ILE A 69 25.39 -0.15 -3.52
C ILE A 69 24.40 -0.30 -4.66
N LEU A 70 24.41 -1.47 -5.26
CA LEU A 70 23.41 -1.92 -6.20
C LEU A 70 22.60 -3.06 -5.58
N ILE A 71 21.28 -2.89 -5.54
CA ILE A 71 20.35 -3.97 -5.20
C ILE A 71 19.64 -4.39 -6.48
N THR A 72 19.72 -5.67 -6.84
CA THR A 72 18.96 -6.20 -7.98
C THR A 72 17.85 -7.13 -7.52
N THR A 73 16.75 -7.18 -8.26
CA THR A 73 15.66 -8.15 -8.07
C THR A 73 15.16 -8.66 -9.41
N GLY A 74 15.06 -9.98 -9.55
CA GLY A 74 14.68 -10.67 -10.78
C GLY A 74 15.85 -11.30 -11.55
N GLY A 75 15.55 -12.19 -12.49
CA GLY A 75 16.50 -12.84 -13.38
C GLY A 75 17.50 -13.80 -12.69
N LEU A 76 17.12 -14.42 -11.55
CA LEU A 76 17.90 -15.42 -10.81
C LEU A 76 17.34 -16.84 -10.93
N GLY A 77 16.32 -17.05 -11.73
CA GLY A 77 15.72 -18.36 -11.96
C GLY A 77 16.62 -19.29 -12.77
N PRO A 78 16.13 -20.50 -13.09
CA PRO A 78 16.87 -21.50 -13.85
C PRO A 78 16.71 -21.38 -15.37
N THR A 79 15.87 -20.46 -15.86
CA THR A 79 15.52 -20.38 -17.28
C THR A 79 16.60 -19.64 -18.10
N PRO A 80 16.68 -19.82 -19.42
CA PRO A 80 17.70 -19.19 -20.26
C PRO A 80 17.69 -17.66 -20.26
N ASP A 81 16.56 -17.04 -19.93
CA ASP A 81 16.34 -15.59 -19.78
C ASP A 81 16.73 -15.06 -18.40
N ASP A 82 17.03 -15.93 -17.43
CA ASP A 82 17.56 -15.55 -16.13
C ASP A 82 19.07 -15.22 -16.24
N LEU A 83 19.40 -13.98 -16.53
CA LEU A 83 20.73 -13.53 -16.93
C LEU A 83 21.43 -12.64 -15.89
N THR A 84 20.78 -12.33 -14.76
CA THR A 84 21.24 -11.31 -13.82
C THR A 84 22.63 -11.63 -13.24
N THR A 85 22.86 -12.82 -12.69
CA THR A 85 24.14 -13.22 -12.09
C THR A 85 25.27 -13.21 -13.12
N GLU A 86 25.01 -13.75 -14.32
CA GLU A 86 25.98 -13.82 -15.39
C GLU A 86 26.36 -12.42 -15.93
N ALA A 87 25.37 -11.55 -16.11
CA ALA A 87 25.57 -10.17 -16.57
C ALA A 87 26.38 -9.35 -15.56
N ILE A 88 26.08 -9.50 -14.26
CA ILE A 88 26.82 -8.83 -13.18
C ILE A 88 28.29 -9.30 -13.17
N ALA A 89 28.53 -10.61 -13.23
CA ALA A 89 29.91 -11.14 -13.30
C ALA A 89 30.66 -10.60 -14.52
N ALA A 90 30.00 -10.60 -15.69
CA ALA A 90 30.60 -10.11 -16.94
C ALA A 90 30.90 -8.59 -16.90
N SER A 91 30.12 -7.81 -16.17
CA SER A 91 30.32 -6.36 -16.00
C SER A 91 31.70 -6.02 -15.39
N PHE A 92 32.27 -6.96 -14.64
CA PHE A 92 33.56 -6.83 -13.96
C PHE A 92 34.60 -7.86 -14.42
N ALA A 93 34.36 -8.52 -15.56
CA ALA A 93 35.24 -9.53 -16.14
C ALA A 93 35.62 -10.65 -15.14
N THR A 94 34.69 -11.02 -14.25
CA THR A 94 34.95 -12.02 -13.20
C THR A 94 34.36 -13.37 -13.63
N PRO A 95 35.11 -14.50 -13.49
CA PRO A 95 34.59 -15.81 -13.79
C PRO A 95 33.52 -16.23 -12.77
N LEU A 96 32.60 -17.07 -13.23
CA LEU A 96 31.64 -17.75 -12.37
C LEU A 96 32.25 -19.04 -11.84
N GLU A 97 32.03 -19.35 -10.59
CA GLU A 97 32.36 -20.62 -9.95
C GLU A 97 31.10 -21.32 -9.40
N GLU A 98 31.10 -22.65 -9.45
CA GLU A 98 30.02 -23.43 -8.89
C GLU A 98 30.19 -23.55 -7.38
N ARG A 99 29.13 -23.14 -6.63
CA ARG A 99 29.08 -23.22 -5.18
C ARG A 99 28.45 -24.54 -4.78
N HIS A 100 29.26 -25.47 -4.28
CA HIS A 100 28.81 -26.81 -3.89
C HIS A 100 27.72 -26.78 -2.81
N GLU A 101 27.83 -25.88 -1.84
CA GLU A 101 26.85 -25.68 -0.77
C GLU A 101 25.50 -25.24 -1.31
N VAL A 102 25.47 -24.38 -2.34
CA VAL A 102 24.25 -23.92 -3.01
C VAL A 102 23.62 -25.08 -3.79
N TRP A 103 24.41 -25.82 -4.55
CA TRP A 103 23.92 -26.98 -5.28
C TRP A 103 23.34 -28.06 -4.36
N ALA A 104 24.00 -28.32 -3.23
CA ALA A 104 23.50 -29.25 -2.22
C ALA A 104 22.15 -28.79 -1.64
N ASP A 105 21.97 -27.49 -1.33
CA ASP A 105 20.73 -26.93 -0.85
C ASP A 105 19.59 -27.03 -1.89
N ILE A 106 19.86 -26.67 -3.15
CA ILE A 106 18.92 -26.81 -4.26
C ILE A 106 18.47 -28.26 -4.42
N THR A 107 19.41 -29.19 -4.39
CA THR A 107 19.12 -30.62 -4.54
C THR A 107 18.27 -31.13 -3.37
N ALA A 108 18.60 -30.75 -2.14
CA ALA A 108 17.81 -31.11 -0.96
C ALA A 108 16.38 -30.58 -1.04
N LYS A 109 16.19 -29.34 -1.46
CA LYS A 109 14.86 -28.73 -1.65
C LYS A 109 14.04 -29.39 -2.78
N ALA A 110 14.71 -29.78 -3.88
CA ALA A 110 14.04 -30.52 -4.95
C ALA A 110 13.54 -31.90 -4.44
N ARG A 111 14.41 -32.63 -3.74
CA ARG A 111 14.08 -33.95 -3.15
C ARG A 111 12.93 -33.87 -2.13
N SER A 112 12.92 -32.84 -1.27
CA SER A 112 11.83 -32.66 -0.29
C SER A 112 10.46 -32.44 -0.94
N ARG A 113 10.45 -31.98 -2.21
CA ARG A 113 9.26 -31.78 -3.04
C ARG A 113 8.97 -32.96 -3.99
N GLY A 114 9.69 -34.10 -3.83
CA GLY A 114 9.54 -35.29 -4.68
C GLY A 114 10.06 -35.09 -6.11
N ARG A 115 11.02 -34.16 -6.33
CA ARG A 115 11.57 -33.86 -7.65
C ARG A 115 13.11 -34.01 -7.65
N GLU A 116 13.69 -34.18 -8.83
CA GLU A 116 15.13 -34.09 -9.02
C GLU A 116 15.52 -32.73 -9.56
N ALA A 117 16.63 -32.20 -9.10
CA ALA A 117 17.18 -30.94 -9.62
C ALA A 117 17.78 -31.19 -11.01
N GLY A 118 17.24 -30.54 -12.03
CA GLY A 118 17.71 -30.65 -13.41
C GLY A 118 19.00 -29.88 -13.68
N ALA A 119 19.63 -30.15 -14.82
CA ALA A 119 20.86 -29.48 -15.26
C ALA A 119 20.67 -27.94 -15.38
N GLU A 120 19.50 -27.47 -15.81
CA GLU A 120 19.17 -26.05 -15.90
C GLU A 120 19.20 -25.36 -14.53
N THR A 121 18.70 -26.03 -13.50
CA THR A 121 18.68 -25.52 -12.12
C THR A 121 20.11 -25.37 -11.56
N ARG A 122 21.08 -26.11 -12.11
CA ARG A 122 22.49 -26.05 -11.69
C ARG A 122 23.12 -24.67 -11.95
N ARG A 123 22.60 -23.93 -12.94
CA ARG A 123 23.04 -22.55 -13.21
C ARG A 123 22.86 -21.63 -12.00
N GLN A 124 21.86 -21.89 -11.16
CA GLN A 124 21.60 -21.10 -9.94
C GLN A 124 22.72 -21.28 -8.89
N ALA A 125 23.55 -22.30 -9.00
CA ALA A 125 24.72 -22.50 -8.13
C ALA A 125 25.99 -21.78 -8.62
N LEU A 126 25.94 -21.10 -9.78
CA LEU A 126 27.04 -20.33 -10.33
C LEU A 126 27.03 -18.91 -9.78
N LEU A 127 28.06 -18.53 -9.04
CA LEU A 127 28.23 -17.17 -8.52
C LEU A 127 29.57 -16.60 -8.94
N PRO A 128 29.77 -15.27 -9.03
CA PRO A 128 31.06 -14.65 -9.27
C PRO A 128 32.08 -15.06 -8.22
N LEU A 129 33.31 -15.24 -8.66
CA LEU A 129 34.43 -15.55 -7.76
C LEU A 129 34.53 -14.50 -6.65
N GLY A 130 34.55 -14.95 -5.39
CA GLY A 130 34.61 -14.09 -4.21
C GLY A 130 33.25 -13.50 -3.77
N ALA A 131 32.15 -13.91 -4.38
CA ALA A 131 30.84 -13.54 -3.90
C ALA A 131 30.43 -14.37 -2.67
N GLU A 132 29.80 -13.72 -1.70
CA GLU A 132 29.16 -14.38 -0.57
C GLU A 132 27.73 -14.80 -0.94
N VAL A 133 27.33 -15.99 -0.52
CA VAL A 133 25.98 -16.51 -0.77
C VAL A 133 24.99 -15.78 0.12
N LEU A 134 23.92 -15.25 -0.47
CA LEU A 134 22.74 -14.76 0.23
C LEU A 134 21.66 -15.85 0.18
N PRO A 135 21.47 -16.62 1.28
CA PRO A 135 20.67 -17.84 1.22
C PRO A 135 19.19 -17.56 1.00
N ASN A 136 18.55 -18.35 0.13
CA ASN A 136 17.11 -18.34 -0.06
C ASN A 136 16.49 -19.55 0.64
N ARG A 137 15.88 -19.35 1.81
CA ARG A 137 15.31 -20.45 2.59
C ARG A 137 13.99 -20.98 2.03
N THR A 138 13.29 -20.21 1.21
CA THR A 138 11.95 -20.53 0.70
C THR A 138 11.92 -20.99 -0.75
N GLY A 139 12.84 -20.50 -1.57
CA GLY A 139 13.02 -20.84 -2.98
C GLY A 139 14.35 -21.55 -3.27
N THR A 140 14.65 -21.73 -4.56
CA THR A 140 15.89 -22.36 -5.02
C THR A 140 16.96 -21.36 -5.47
N ALA A 141 16.56 -20.17 -5.92
CA ALA A 141 17.46 -19.15 -6.42
C ALA A 141 18.15 -18.41 -5.26
N PRO A 142 19.43 -18.62 -4.97
CA PRO A 142 20.13 -17.82 -3.99
C PRO A 142 20.36 -16.41 -4.55
N GLY A 143 20.58 -15.47 -3.65
CA GLY A 143 21.19 -14.21 -3.99
C GLY A 143 22.70 -14.23 -3.70
N MET A 144 23.32 -13.07 -3.85
CA MET A 144 24.70 -12.85 -3.46
C MET A 144 24.90 -11.47 -2.84
N ILE A 145 25.94 -11.36 -2.00
CA ILE A 145 26.55 -10.09 -1.60
C ILE A 145 27.95 -10.10 -2.16
N TRP A 146 28.28 -9.13 -3.00
CA TRP A 146 29.54 -9.13 -3.72
C TRP A 146 30.10 -7.73 -3.92
N SER A 147 31.36 -7.55 -3.60
CA SER A 147 32.11 -6.29 -3.80
C SER A 147 33.14 -6.46 -4.91
N PRO A 148 32.75 -6.28 -6.19
CA PRO A 148 33.64 -6.48 -7.33
C PRO A 148 34.77 -5.46 -7.43
N LYS A 149 34.60 -4.31 -6.79
CA LYS A 149 35.61 -3.25 -6.72
C LYS A 149 35.46 -2.45 -5.42
N GLU A 150 36.53 -1.75 -5.05
CA GLU A 150 36.50 -0.87 -3.87
C GLU A 150 35.35 0.16 -3.94
N GLY A 151 34.63 0.29 -2.85
CA GLY A 151 33.54 1.25 -2.70
C GLY A 151 32.24 0.89 -3.42
N PHE A 152 32.12 -0.30 -4.02
CA PHE A 152 30.89 -0.73 -4.68
C PHE A 152 30.51 -2.17 -4.31
N THR A 153 29.29 -2.36 -3.83
CA THR A 153 28.74 -3.67 -3.44
C THR A 153 27.42 -3.94 -4.15
N VAL A 154 27.25 -5.18 -4.59
CA VAL A 154 26.01 -5.68 -5.24
C VAL A 154 25.32 -6.68 -4.31
N LEU A 155 24.02 -6.50 -4.10
CA LEU A 155 23.13 -7.47 -3.48
C LEU A 155 22.10 -7.93 -4.49
N THR A 156 21.91 -9.24 -4.65
CA THR A 156 20.93 -9.78 -5.60
C THR A 156 19.83 -10.54 -4.92
N PHE A 157 18.60 -10.37 -5.42
CA PHE A 157 17.40 -11.02 -4.89
C PHE A 157 16.54 -11.61 -6.02
N PRO A 158 15.81 -12.72 -5.76
CA PRO A 158 14.86 -13.26 -6.73
C PRO A 158 13.70 -12.31 -6.99
N GLY A 159 13.01 -12.50 -8.12
CA GLY A 159 11.83 -11.73 -8.50
C GLY A 159 10.59 -12.04 -7.64
N VAL A 160 10.50 -13.22 -7.03
CA VAL A 160 9.37 -13.64 -6.18
C VAL A 160 9.34 -12.81 -4.89
N PRO A 161 8.28 -12.01 -4.64
CA PRO A 161 8.26 -11.05 -3.53
C PRO A 161 8.44 -11.67 -2.13
N SER A 162 7.84 -12.85 -1.89
CA SER A 162 7.95 -13.54 -0.60
C SER A 162 9.36 -14.03 -0.31
N GLU A 163 10.07 -14.51 -1.33
CA GLU A 163 11.46 -14.96 -1.23
C GLU A 163 12.39 -13.77 -0.97
N MET A 164 12.28 -12.72 -1.78
CA MET A 164 13.06 -11.48 -1.64
C MET A 164 12.92 -10.90 -0.23
N ARG A 165 11.69 -10.79 0.28
CA ARG A 165 11.44 -10.25 1.63
C ARG A 165 12.05 -11.10 2.73
N ALA A 166 11.93 -12.43 2.64
CA ALA A 166 12.53 -13.34 3.60
C ALA A 166 14.07 -13.24 3.61
N MET A 167 14.70 -13.18 2.44
CA MET A 167 16.15 -13.01 2.28
C MET A 167 16.61 -11.64 2.78
N TRP A 168 15.86 -10.58 2.51
CA TRP A 168 16.15 -9.24 3.01
C TRP A 168 16.22 -9.20 4.54
N GLN A 169 15.18 -9.69 5.21
CA GLN A 169 15.11 -9.68 6.67
C GLN A 169 16.19 -10.57 7.32
N ALA A 170 16.41 -11.76 6.75
CA ALA A 170 17.32 -12.72 7.35
C ALA A 170 18.81 -12.40 7.15
N THR A 171 19.17 -11.71 6.08
CA THR A 171 20.59 -11.53 5.69
C THR A 171 20.95 -10.08 5.37
N ALA A 172 20.17 -9.40 4.52
CA ALA A 172 20.54 -8.06 4.07
C ALA A 172 20.47 -7.02 5.21
N VAL A 173 19.41 -7.03 6.02
CA VAL A 173 19.29 -6.12 7.17
C VAL A 173 20.45 -6.27 8.15
N PRO A 174 20.81 -7.47 8.64
CA PRO A 174 22.00 -7.66 9.47
C PRO A 174 23.30 -7.19 8.79
N TRP A 175 23.44 -7.44 7.50
CA TRP A 175 24.62 -7.00 6.75
C TRP A 175 24.72 -5.47 6.69
N PHE A 176 23.63 -4.75 6.39
CA PHE A 176 23.63 -3.29 6.40
C PHE A 176 23.97 -2.72 7.77
N GLN A 177 23.43 -3.31 8.84
CA GLN A 177 23.72 -2.88 10.22
C GLN A 177 25.20 -3.08 10.59
N GLN A 178 25.81 -4.17 10.15
CA GLN A 178 27.22 -4.48 10.42
C GLN A 178 28.18 -3.69 9.55
N SER A 179 27.79 -3.33 8.34
CA SER A 179 28.65 -2.62 7.37
C SER A 179 28.95 -1.16 7.74
N GLY A 180 28.27 -0.59 8.76
CA GLY A 180 28.41 0.81 9.14
C GLY A 180 27.89 1.80 8.08
N LEU A 181 27.16 1.32 7.07
CA LEU A 181 26.58 2.15 6.01
C LEU A 181 25.30 2.85 6.45
N SER A 182 24.63 2.31 7.45
CA SER A 182 23.48 2.92 8.11
C SER A 182 23.95 4.01 9.07
N GLN A 183 23.69 5.28 8.76
CA GLN A 183 24.02 6.40 9.63
C GLN A 183 22.79 6.77 10.45
N GLY A 184 22.67 6.23 11.68
CA GLY A 184 21.55 6.48 12.58
C GLY A 184 20.33 5.59 12.31
N VAL A 185 19.24 5.93 12.99
CA VAL A 185 17.97 5.21 12.90
C VAL A 185 16.93 6.12 12.25
N PHE A 186 16.21 5.56 11.28
CA PHE A 186 15.06 6.20 10.66
C PHE A 186 13.79 5.54 11.16
N SER A 187 12.85 6.35 11.59
CA SER A 187 11.51 5.90 11.96
C SER A 187 10.49 6.67 11.14
N SER A 188 9.47 5.99 10.64
CA SER A 188 8.43 6.60 9.80
C SER A 188 7.05 6.29 10.34
N ARG A 189 6.12 7.23 10.14
CA ARG A 189 4.70 7.07 10.39
C ARG A 189 3.89 7.66 9.24
N LEU A 190 2.82 6.97 8.86
CA LEU A 190 1.88 7.43 7.86
C LEU A 190 0.61 7.93 8.54
N LEU A 191 0.30 9.23 8.44
CA LEU A 191 -0.98 9.78 8.85
C LEU A 191 -1.97 9.72 7.69
N ARG A 192 -3.24 9.44 7.98
CA ARG A 192 -4.28 9.23 6.99
C ARG A 192 -5.42 10.21 7.17
N PHE A 193 -5.83 10.86 6.08
CA PHE A 193 -6.77 11.98 6.08
C PHE A 193 -7.94 11.71 5.15
N TRP A 194 -9.14 12.09 5.58
CA TRP A 194 -10.35 12.05 4.78
C TRP A 194 -11.09 13.38 4.87
N GLY A 195 -11.76 13.77 3.78
CA GLY A 195 -12.57 15.00 3.73
C GLY A 195 -11.77 16.30 3.54
N ILE A 196 -10.47 16.22 3.29
CA ILE A 196 -9.60 17.34 2.97
C ILE A 196 -8.80 17.04 1.70
N GLY A 197 -8.68 18.01 0.79
CA GLY A 197 -7.85 17.89 -0.41
C GLY A 197 -6.38 18.16 -0.12
N GLU A 198 -5.49 17.61 -0.95
CA GLU A 198 -4.05 17.73 -0.81
C GLU A 198 -3.58 19.18 -0.75
N SER A 199 -4.07 20.04 -1.66
CA SER A 199 -3.70 21.47 -1.68
C SER A 199 -4.06 22.19 -0.39
N ARG A 200 -5.28 21.95 0.14
CA ARG A 200 -5.71 22.56 1.40
C ARG A 200 -4.91 22.04 2.59
N LEU A 201 -4.59 20.75 2.59
CA LEU A 201 -3.75 20.17 3.62
C LEU A 201 -2.33 20.73 3.57
N ALA A 202 -1.77 20.93 2.37
CA ALA A 202 -0.46 21.53 2.17
C ALA A 202 -0.43 23.02 2.63
N GLU A 203 -1.49 23.79 2.37
CA GLU A 203 -1.61 25.16 2.88
C GLU A 203 -1.62 25.21 4.42
N GLN A 204 -2.34 24.31 5.08
CA GLN A 204 -2.41 24.25 6.54
C GLN A 204 -1.10 23.85 7.20
N LEU A 205 -0.25 23.10 6.48
CA LEU A 205 0.95 22.45 7.02
C LEU A 205 2.22 22.90 6.30
N HIS A 206 2.21 24.04 5.60
CA HIS A 206 3.34 24.44 4.76
C HIS A 206 4.67 24.48 5.50
N ASP A 207 4.69 24.97 6.73
CA ASP A 207 5.86 25.04 7.58
C ASP A 207 6.38 23.66 8.03
N GLN A 208 5.50 22.65 8.17
CA GLN A 208 5.92 21.28 8.44
C GLN A 208 6.42 20.55 7.19
N LEU A 209 5.89 20.90 6.00
CA LEU A 209 6.36 20.32 4.74
C LEU A 209 7.77 20.81 4.37
N ASP A 210 8.19 21.97 4.84
CA ASP A 210 9.52 22.55 4.63
C ASP A 210 10.58 22.05 5.62
N GLN A 211 10.18 21.26 6.64
CA GLN A 211 11.12 20.72 7.62
C GLN A 211 12.04 19.65 7.00
N THR A 212 13.29 19.66 7.45
CA THR A 212 14.30 18.70 6.99
C THR A 212 14.40 17.45 7.87
N ASN A 213 14.03 17.56 9.16
CA ASN A 213 13.97 16.42 10.08
C ASN A 213 13.07 16.74 11.30
N PRO A 214 11.94 16.08 11.49
CA PRO A 214 11.37 15.07 10.59
C PRO A 214 10.93 15.65 9.24
N THR A 215 11.06 14.87 8.17
CA THR A 215 10.44 15.23 6.89
C THR A 215 8.96 14.87 6.90
N VAL A 216 8.13 15.71 6.29
CA VAL A 216 6.69 15.45 6.10
C VAL A 216 6.37 15.52 4.61
N ALA A 217 5.86 14.45 4.04
CA ALA A 217 5.59 14.35 2.61
C ALA A 217 4.14 13.93 2.32
N PRO A 218 3.38 14.67 1.49
CA PRO A 218 2.02 14.31 1.12
C PRO A 218 1.99 13.27 -0.01
N TYR A 219 0.99 12.40 0.03
CA TYR A 219 0.66 11.43 -1.01
C TYR A 219 -0.85 11.38 -1.21
N ALA A 220 -1.32 11.64 -2.41
CA ALA A 220 -2.73 11.48 -2.74
C ALA A 220 -3.09 10.02 -3.03
N GLY A 221 -4.28 9.62 -2.59
CA GLY A 221 -4.86 8.31 -2.84
C GLY A 221 -6.28 8.41 -3.40
N ARG A 222 -6.99 7.29 -3.46
CA ARG A 222 -8.40 7.22 -3.91
C ARG A 222 -9.34 7.81 -2.85
N GLY A 223 -9.58 9.14 -2.90
CA GLY A 223 -10.43 9.86 -1.94
C GLY A 223 -9.76 10.16 -0.59
N GLU A 224 -8.53 9.75 -0.40
CA GLU A 224 -7.72 9.87 0.81
C GLU A 224 -6.45 10.68 0.53
N VAL A 225 -6.01 11.48 1.47
CA VAL A 225 -4.68 12.07 1.48
C VAL A 225 -3.88 11.43 2.61
N LYS A 226 -2.61 11.18 2.37
CA LYS A 226 -1.67 10.60 3.34
C LYS A 226 -0.50 11.56 3.55
N LEU A 227 -0.02 11.66 4.79
CA LEU A 227 1.23 12.34 5.11
C LEU A 227 2.20 11.33 5.71
N ARG A 228 3.37 11.18 5.12
CA ARG A 228 4.46 10.40 5.72
C ARG A 228 5.34 11.33 6.53
N ILE A 229 5.49 11.05 7.80
CA ILE A 229 6.48 11.65 8.68
C ILE A 229 7.68 10.70 8.70
N THR A 230 8.90 11.20 8.49
CA THR A 230 10.12 10.39 8.63
C THR A 230 11.13 11.16 9.47
N ALA A 231 11.43 10.62 10.63
CA ALA A 231 12.42 11.15 11.58
C ALA A 231 13.73 10.37 11.49
N HIS A 232 14.84 11.07 11.60
CA HIS A 232 16.19 10.53 11.65
C HIS A 232 16.86 10.96 12.96
N ALA A 233 17.49 10.03 13.67
CA ALA A 233 18.28 10.31 14.87
C ALA A 233 19.38 9.28 15.09
N ALA A 234 20.32 9.57 15.98
CA ALA A 234 21.38 8.64 16.35
C ALA A 234 20.84 7.43 17.14
N ALA A 235 19.77 7.62 17.93
CA ALA A 235 19.11 6.59 18.71
C ALA A 235 17.63 6.45 18.31
N GLU A 236 17.09 5.23 18.40
CA GLU A 236 15.69 4.94 18.07
C GLU A 236 14.71 5.73 18.96
N SER A 237 14.99 5.84 20.25
CA SER A 237 14.20 6.64 21.19
C SER A 237 14.02 8.09 20.76
N ASP A 238 15.08 8.69 20.21
CA ASP A 238 15.04 10.09 19.75
C ASP A 238 14.25 10.22 18.45
N ALA A 239 14.39 9.27 17.53
CA ALA A 239 13.60 9.24 16.29
C ALA A 239 12.10 9.05 16.58
N LEU A 240 11.75 8.14 17.51
CA LEU A 240 10.36 7.93 17.93
C LEU A 240 9.77 9.15 18.64
N ARG A 241 10.56 9.87 19.45
CA ARG A 241 10.13 11.13 20.09
C ARG A 241 9.83 12.18 19.05
N LEU A 242 10.73 12.42 18.09
CA LEU A 242 10.51 13.36 16.97
C LEU A 242 9.25 13.02 16.17
N LEU A 243 9.01 11.73 15.89
CA LEU A 243 7.78 11.29 15.22
C LEU A 243 6.53 11.62 16.04
N HIS A 244 6.55 11.30 17.34
CA HIS A 244 5.42 11.51 18.24
C HIS A 244 5.08 13.01 18.35
N ASP A 245 6.07 13.85 18.54
CA ASP A 245 5.89 15.29 18.69
C ASP A 245 5.30 15.89 17.38
N THR A 246 5.86 15.51 16.23
CA THR A 246 5.36 15.97 14.93
C THR A 246 3.96 15.43 14.64
N GLU A 247 3.65 14.15 14.95
CA GLU A 247 2.31 13.60 14.80
C GLU A 247 1.30 14.37 15.65
N ALA A 248 1.63 14.68 16.91
CA ALA A 248 0.75 15.41 17.81
C ALA A 248 0.41 16.79 17.26
N GLU A 249 1.41 17.52 16.76
CA GLU A 249 1.23 18.82 16.14
C GLU A 249 0.36 18.75 14.87
N LEU A 250 0.65 17.81 13.96
CA LEU A 250 -0.14 17.63 12.74
C LEU A 250 -1.60 17.30 13.04
N ARG A 251 -1.87 16.43 14.02
CA ARG A 251 -3.22 16.09 14.46
C ARG A 251 -3.96 17.29 15.07
N GLN A 252 -3.27 18.09 15.88
CA GLN A 252 -3.85 19.31 16.45
C GLN A 252 -4.29 20.30 15.36
N ARG A 253 -3.47 20.52 14.33
CA ARG A 253 -3.76 21.45 13.23
C ARG A 253 -4.85 20.92 12.28
N THR A 254 -4.91 19.63 12.06
CA THR A 254 -5.82 19.04 11.08
C THR A 254 -7.13 18.50 11.70
N GLY A 255 -7.19 18.35 13.01
CA GLY A 255 -8.37 17.93 13.75
C GLY A 255 -8.93 16.61 13.25
N THR A 256 -10.24 16.57 13.07
CA THR A 256 -10.97 15.35 12.67
C THR A 256 -10.71 14.88 11.24
N PHE A 257 -10.01 15.65 10.40
CA PHE A 257 -9.58 15.17 9.08
C PHE A 257 -8.58 14.02 9.19
N CYS A 258 -7.70 14.01 10.20
CA CYS A 258 -6.81 12.89 10.46
C CYS A 258 -7.62 11.75 11.13
N PHE A 259 -7.87 10.67 10.38
CA PHE A 259 -8.69 9.58 10.89
C PHE A 259 -7.89 8.38 11.41
N GLY A 260 -6.63 8.23 11.02
CA GLY A 260 -5.85 7.05 11.40
C GLY A 260 -4.37 7.17 11.05
N THR A 261 -3.65 6.10 11.35
CA THR A 261 -2.21 5.95 11.10
C THR A 261 -1.92 4.63 10.40
N ASP A 262 -0.82 4.58 9.68
CA ASP A 262 -0.22 3.39 9.10
C ASP A 262 -1.24 2.51 8.32
N ASP A 263 -1.54 1.30 8.79
CA ASP A 263 -2.45 0.37 8.13
C ASP A 263 -3.93 0.55 8.51
N GLN A 264 -4.25 1.52 9.38
CA GLN A 264 -5.63 1.79 9.75
C GLN A 264 -6.45 2.28 8.55
N SER A 265 -7.59 1.65 8.27
CA SER A 265 -8.57 2.10 7.31
C SER A 265 -9.75 2.79 8.01
N LEU A 266 -10.59 3.53 7.25
CA LEU A 266 -11.83 4.07 7.81
C LEU A 266 -12.72 2.96 8.39
N ALA A 267 -12.78 1.80 7.73
CA ALA A 267 -13.53 0.65 8.22
C ALA A 267 -12.98 0.15 9.55
N SER A 268 -11.65 -0.02 9.69
CA SER A 268 -11.06 -0.48 10.94
C SER A 268 -11.28 0.50 12.10
N VAL A 269 -11.18 1.81 11.82
CA VAL A 269 -11.42 2.85 12.83
C VAL A 269 -12.89 2.88 13.27
N VAL A 270 -13.82 2.78 12.33
CA VAL A 270 -15.27 2.73 12.65
C VAL A 270 -15.60 1.50 13.50
N LEU A 271 -15.14 0.31 13.09
CA LEU A 271 -15.37 -0.91 13.84
C LEU A 271 -14.79 -0.84 15.25
N GLU A 272 -13.62 -0.26 15.41
CA GLU A 272 -12.98 -0.09 16.74
C GLU A 272 -13.77 0.89 17.63
N LEU A 273 -14.22 2.03 17.07
CA LEU A 273 -15.06 2.98 17.79
C LEU A 273 -16.39 2.36 18.26
N LEU A 274 -17.01 1.54 17.42
CA LEU A 274 -18.23 0.82 17.78
C LEU A 274 -17.98 -0.28 18.81
N ARG A 275 -16.87 -1.02 18.69
CA ARG A 275 -16.47 -2.05 19.65
C ARG A 275 -16.26 -1.49 21.06
N GLN A 276 -15.58 -0.35 21.17
CA GLN A 276 -15.37 0.36 22.43
C GLN A 276 -16.68 0.78 23.09
N ARG A 277 -17.70 1.08 22.28
CA ARG A 277 -19.05 1.44 22.73
C ARG A 277 -20.00 0.25 22.94
N LYS A 278 -19.55 -0.95 22.54
CA LYS A 278 -20.39 -2.17 22.52
C LYS A 278 -21.66 -1.96 21.67
N GLN A 279 -21.50 -1.25 20.55
CA GLN A 279 -22.56 -0.93 19.60
C GLN A 279 -22.37 -1.69 18.29
N THR A 280 -23.48 -1.94 17.61
CA THR A 280 -23.57 -2.73 16.40
C THR A 280 -23.88 -1.89 15.18
N LEU A 281 -23.59 -2.40 13.98
CA LEU A 281 -23.73 -1.72 12.69
C LEU A 281 -24.45 -2.60 11.68
N ALA A 282 -25.27 -1.98 10.82
CA ALA A 282 -25.77 -2.58 9.61
C ALA A 282 -25.66 -1.61 8.42
N VAL A 283 -25.67 -2.13 7.18
CA VAL A 283 -25.54 -1.32 5.97
C VAL A 283 -26.63 -1.59 4.94
N ALA A 284 -27.09 -0.53 4.25
CA ALA A 284 -28.00 -0.63 3.10
C ALA A 284 -27.34 -0.02 1.86
N GLU A 285 -27.12 -0.81 0.83
CA GLU A 285 -26.36 -0.40 -0.33
C GLU A 285 -27.18 -0.43 -1.62
N SER A 286 -27.01 0.60 -2.43
CA SER A 286 -27.54 0.63 -3.79
C SER A 286 -26.38 0.78 -4.79
N CYS A 287 -25.91 1.98 -5.09
CA CYS A 287 -24.86 2.20 -6.10
C CYS A 287 -23.49 1.61 -5.74
N THR A 288 -23.18 1.42 -4.47
CA THR A 288 -21.94 0.77 -3.99
C THR A 288 -21.96 -0.74 -4.21
N GLY A 289 -23.15 -1.36 -4.27
CA GLY A 289 -23.34 -2.77 -4.68
C GLY A 289 -22.57 -3.77 -3.83
N GLY A 290 -22.56 -3.60 -2.51
CA GLY A 290 -21.82 -4.44 -1.56
C GLY A 290 -20.41 -3.96 -1.24
N GLY A 291 -19.95 -2.86 -1.84
CA GLY A 291 -18.59 -2.34 -1.63
C GLY A 291 -18.33 -1.88 -0.20
N LEU A 292 -19.31 -1.26 0.44
CA LEU A 292 -19.24 -0.83 1.84
C LEU A 292 -19.17 -2.04 2.80
N GLY A 293 -20.01 -3.03 2.59
CA GLY A 293 -19.95 -4.29 3.33
C GLY A 293 -18.65 -5.05 3.13
N ALA A 294 -18.11 -5.03 1.90
CA ALA A 294 -16.82 -5.65 1.59
C ALA A 294 -15.65 -4.99 2.34
N GLU A 295 -15.61 -3.65 2.43
CA GLU A 295 -14.58 -2.93 3.19
C GLU A 295 -14.64 -3.25 4.69
N LEU A 296 -15.84 -3.34 5.25
CA LEU A 296 -16.02 -3.70 6.66
C LEU A 296 -15.61 -5.15 6.94
N THR A 297 -16.04 -6.09 6.10
CA THR A 297 -15.74 -7.52 6.26
C THR A 297 -14.30 -7.89 5.93
N ALA A 298 -13.55 -7.03 5.25
CA ALA A 298 -12.12 -7.20 5.05
C ALA A 298 -11.31 -7.07 6.37
N ILE A 299 -11.92 -6.50 7.43
CA ILE A 299 -11.26 -6.37 8.73
C ILE A 299 -11.54 -7.63 9.56
N PRO A 300 -10.48 -8.37 10.00
CA PRO A 300 -10.65 -9.53 10.85
C PRO A 300 -11.42 -9.19 12.14
N GLY A 301 -12.36 -10.05 12.52
CA GLY A 301 -13.20 -9.84 13.70
C GLY A 301 -14.34 -8.84 13.52
N SER A 302 -14.64 -8.40 12.29
CA SER A 302 -15.74 -7.46 12.02
C SER A 302 -17.13 -7.98 12.45
N SER A 303 -17.31 -9.30 12.55
CA SER A 303 -18.56 -9.96 12.92
C SER A 303 -19.03 -9.70 14.36
N ASP A 304 -18.17 -9.18 15.22
CA ASP A 304 -18.52 -8.75 16.57
C ASP A 304 -19.30 -7.42 16.60
N VAL A 305 -19.22 -6.65 15.51
CA VAL A 305 -19.84 -5.32 15.36
C VAL A 305 -20.82 -5.28 14.20
N LEU A 306 -20.43 -5.80 13.02
CA LEU A 306 -21.27 -5.78 11.82
C LEU A 306 -22.27 -6.92 11.84
N LEU A 307 -23.57 -6.61 12.01
CA LEU A 307 -24.64 -7.60 11.98
C LEU A 307 -24.99 -8.09 10.58
N GLY A 308 -24.75 -7.25 9.56
CA GLY A 308 -25.03 -7.57 8.18
C GLY A 308 -25.42 -6.37 7.34
N GLY A 309 -26.03 -6.63 6.17
CA GLY A 309 -26.47 -5.57 5.29
C GLY A 309 -27.37 -6.04 4.16
N VAL A 310 -28.01 -5.08 3.48
CA VAL A 310 -28.91 -5.31 2.34
C VAL A 310 -28.36 -4.59 1.11
N ILE A 311 -28.18 -5.31 0.02
CA ILE A 311 -27.94 -4.72 -1.29
C ILE A 311 -29.30 -4.53 -1.97
N ALA A 312 -29.92 -3.36 -1.75
CA ALA A 312 -31.22 -3.00 -2.32
C ALA A 312 -31.02 -2.24 -3.65
N TYR A 313 -30.64 -2.94 -4.70
CA TYR A 313 -30.30 -2.32 -6.00
C TYR A 313 -31.53 -1.87 -6.76
N SER A 314 -32.62 -2.63 -6.77
CA SER A 314 -33.91 -2.26 -7.35
C SER A 314 -34.79 -1.50 -6.38
N ASN A 315 -35.81 -0.76 -6.89
CA ASN A 315 -36.81 -0.11 -6.05
C ASN A 315 -37.65 -1.15 -5.29
N ALA A 316 -37.99 -2.28 -5.93
CA ALA A 316 -38.73 -3.35 -5.27
C ALA A 316 -38.00 -3.86 -4.02
N LEU A 317 -36.68 -4.09 -4.06
CA LEU A 317 -35.92 -4.50 -2.87
C LEU A 317 -35.83 -3.40 -1.81
N LYS A 318 -35.85 -2.12 -2.20
CA LYS A 318 -35.90 -1.02 -1.24
C LYS A 318 -37.21 -1.04 -0.47
N GLN A 319 -38.33 -1.35 -1.15
CA GLN A 319 -39.66 -1.46 -0.56
C GLN A 319 -39.76 -2.72 0.32
N GLU A 320 -39.47 -3.87 -0.25
CA GLU A 320 -39.67 -5.18 0.36
C GLU A 320 -38.83 -5.41 1.62
N LEU A 321 -37.53 -5.03 1.55
CA LEU A 321 -36.59 -5.34 2.61
C LEU A 321 -36.32 -4.16 3.56
N LEU A 322 -36.50 -2.93 3.09
CA LEU A 322 -36.14 -1.73 3.86
C LEU A 322 -37.35 -0.82 4.18
N ASP A 323 -38.57 -1.24 3.83
CA ASP A 323 -39.82 -0.49 4.04
C ASP A 323 -39.80 0.93 3.42
N VAL A 324 -39.06 1.14 2.34
CA VAL A 324 -39.10 2.42 1.61
C VAL A 324 -40.46 2.53 0.92
N SER A 325 -41.24 3.53 1.26
CA SER A 325 -42.59 3.65 0.69
C SER A 325 -42.62 4.00 -0.79
N ASP A 326 -43.62 3.50 -1.52
CA ASP A 326 -43.89 3.87 -2.92
C ASP A 326 -43.95 5.38 -3.10
N GLN A 327 -44.63 6.07 -2.19
CA GLN A 327 -44.79 7.51 -2.21
C GLN A 327 -43.45 8.25 -2.19
N LEU A 328 -42.46 7.80 -1.38
CA LEU A 328 -41.11 8.39 -1.38
C LEU A 328 -40.40 8.17 -2.69
N LEU A 329 -40.51 6.98 -3.27
CA LEU A 329 -39.87 6.64 -4.53
C LEU A 329 -40.48 7.41 -5.72
N GLU A 330 -41.82 7.59 -5.74
CA GLU A 330 -42.52 8.34 -6.77
C GLU A 330 -42.22 9.84 -6.68
N GLN A 331 -42.27 10.41 -5.48
CA GLN A 331 -42.11 11.85 -5.26
C GLN A 331 -40.66 12.31 -5.42
N PHE A 332 -39.68 11.56 -4.87
CA PHE A 332 -38.27 11.99 -4.79
C PHE A 332 -37.34 11.17 -5.67
N GLY A 333 -37.78 10.01 -6.14
CA GLY A 333 -36.92 9.03 -6.86
C GLY A 333 -35.92 8.34 -5.94
N ALA A 334 -35.38 7.22 -6.40
CA ALA A 334 -34.46 6.38 -5.62
C ALA A 334 -33.18 7.08 -5.14
N VAL A 335 -32.72 8.10 -5.87
CA VAL A 335 -31.52 8.88 -5.53
C VAL A 335 -31.96 10.20 -4.91
N SER A 336 -32.15 10.20 -3.60
CA SER A 336 -32.61 11.36 -2.83
C SER A 336 -32.33 11.17 -1.34
N ASP A 337 -32.31 12.29 -0.58
CA ASP A 337 -32.12 12.24 0.88
C ASP A 337 -33.24 11.47 1.60
N PRO A 338 -34.52 11.69 1.30
CA PRO A 338 -35.61 10.94 1.97
C PRO A 338 -35.48 9.41 1.76
N VAL A 339 -35.09 8.97 0.55
CA VAL A 339 -34.94 7.55 0.27
C VAL A 339 -33.67 7.00 0.97
N ALA A 340 -32.55 7.74 1.00
CA ALA A 340 -31.38 7.33 1.74
C ALA A 340 -31.66 7.17 3.25
N GLN A 341 -32.39 8.11 3.84
CA GLN A 341 -32.82 8.03 5.24
C GLN A 341 -33.72 6.81 5.49
N ALA A 342 -34.72 6.61 4.66
CA ALA A 342 -35.64 5.46 4.79
C ALA A 342 -34.88 4.13 4.66
N MET A 343 -33.88 4.04 3.76
CA MET A 343 -33.01 2.86 3.63
C MET A 343 -32.18 2.63 4.90
N ALA A 344 -31.60 3.68 5.49
CA ALA A 344 -30.79 3.56 6.71
C ALA A 344 -31.65 3.12 7.89
N GLU A 345 -32.78 3.75 8.11
CA GLU A 345 -33.74 3.37 9.16
C GLU A 345 -34.31 1.97 8.94
N GLY A 346 -34.61 1.61 7.69
CA GLY A 346 -35.12 0.29 7.33
C GLY A 346 -34.14 -0.82 7.68
N VAL A 347 -32.87 -0.72 7.29
CA VAL A 347 -31.88 -1.74 7.63
C VAL A 347 -31.58 -1.79 9.13
N ARG A 348 -31.64 -0.64 9.82
CA ARG A 348 -31.46 -0.59 11.27
C ARG A 348 -32.60 -1.35 11.97
N ARG A 349 -33.84 -1.14 11.58
CA ARG A 349 -34.99 -1.90 12.10
C ARG A 349 -34.92 -3.39 11.79
N LEU A 350 -34.56 -3.73 10.55
CA LEU A 350 -34.47 -5.10 10.09
C LEU A 350 -33.45 -5.93 10.89
N THR A 351 -32.31 -5.33 11.22
CA THR A 351 -31.19 -6.02 11.90
C THR A 351 -31.18 -5.83 13.40
N GLY A 352 -31.88 -4.82 13.93
CA GLY A 352 -31.81 -4.43 15.34
C GLY A 352 -30.48 -3.78 15.71
N SER A 353 -29.70 -3.28 14.73
CA SER A 353 -28.42 -2.64 14.99
C SER A 353 -28.57 -1.28 15.68
N ASP A 354 -27.56 -0.86 16.42
CA ASP A 354 -27.52 0.46 17.07
C ASP A 354 -27.33 1.58 16.04
N TRP A 355 -26.49 1.32 15.03
CA TRP A 355 -26.17 2.22 13.94
C TRP A 355 -26.41 1.58 12.58
N SER A 356 -26.70 2.41 11.60
CA SER A 356 -26.76 1.97 10.21
C SER A 356 -26.25 3.05 9.26
N MET A 357 -25.79 2.62 8.09
CA MET A 357 -25.43 3.48 6.96
C MET A 357 -26.22 3.08 5.73
N ALA A 358 -26.65 4.06 4.94
CA ALA A 358 -27.24 3.80 3.63
C ALA A 358 -26.59 4.65 2.54
N VAL A 359 -26.42 4.06 1.34
CA VAL A 359 -25.84 4.72 0.19
C VAL A 359 -26.73 4.49 -1.04
N THR A 360 -27.23 5.57 -1.64
CA THR A 360 -27.92 5.54 -2.94
C THR A 360 -27.40 6.64 -3.85
N GLY A 361 -27.22 6.37 -5.15
CA GLY A 361 -26.59 7.35 -6.03
C GLY A 361 -26.48 6.90 -7.47
N ILE A 362 -25.91 7.77 -8.31
CA ILE A 362 -25.68 7.56 -9.73
C ILE A 362 -24.16 7.45 -9.96
N ALA A 363 -23.66 6.22 -10.03
CA ALA A 363 -22.23 5.98 -10.20
C ALA A 363 -21.72 6.16 -11.65
N GLY A 364 -22.62 6.24 -12.63
CA GLY A 364 -22.27 6.39 -14.05
C GLY A 364 -21.88 5.07 -14.74
N PRO A 365 -21.43 5.14 -16.03
CA PRO A 365 -21.31 6.37 -16.84
C PRO A 365 -22.65 6.95 -17.29
N GLY A 366 -23.72 6.17 -17.32
CA GLY A 366 -25.10 6.61 -17.65
C GLY A 366 -25.99 6.82 -16.45
N GLY A 367 -27.27 7.14 -16.69
CA GLY A 367 -28.31 7.27 -15.65
C GLY A 367 -28.39 8.64 -14.98
N GLY A 368 -27.54 9.60 -15.36
CA GLY A 368 -27.63 10.98 -14.89
C GLY A 368 -28.67 11.80 -15.66
N THR A 369 -29.22 12.81 -14.99
CA THR A 369 -30.05 13.89 -15.55
C THR A 369 -29.49 15.24 -15.15
N ALA A 370 -30.03 16.34 -15.71
CA ALA A 370 -29.60 17.70 -15.33
C ALA A 370 -29.74 17.95 -13.81
N ASP A 371 -30.84 17.47 -13.22
CA ASP A 371 -31.11 17.64 -11.79
C ASP A 371 -30.35 16.63 -10.91
N LYS A 372 -30.13 15.43 -11.43
CA LYS A 372 -29.43 14.33 -10.76
C LYS A 372 -28.27 13.83 -11.63
N PRO A 373 -27.14 14.56 -11.65
CA PRO A 373 -26.00 14.21 -12.50
C PRO A 373 -25.29 12.94 -12.04
N VAL A 374 -24.50 12.35 -12.93
CA VAL A 374 -23.55 11.29 -12.57
C VAL A 374 -22.62 11.79 -11.46
N GLY A 375 -22.33 10.95 -10.50
CA GLY A 375 -21.55 11.31 -9.31
C GLY A 375 -22.37 11.92 -8.17
N LEU A 376 -23.70 12.12 -8.33
CA LEU A 376 -24.57 12.45 -7.20
C LEU A 376 -24.84 11.22 -6.36
N VAL A 377 -24.52 11.29 -5.08
CA VAL A 377 -24.72 10.20 -4.12
C VAL A 377 -25.30 10.76 -2.83
N HIS A 378 -26.36 10.15 -2.32
CA HIS A 378 -26.94 10.43 -1.01
C HIS A 378 -26.48 9.37 -0.01
N ILE A 379 -25.99 9.83 1.13
CA ILE A 379 -25.45 8.98 2.20
C ILE A 379 -26.17 9.34 3.48
N ALA A 380 -26.82 8.36 4.08
CA ALA A 380 -27.49 8.50 5.37
C ALA A 380 -26.79 7.67 6.45
N VAL A 381 -26.77 8.22 7.66
CA VAL A 381 -26.34 7.55 8.89
C VAL A 381 -27.48 7.65 9.89
N ALA A 382 -27.99 6.52 10.36
CA ALA A 382 -29.01 6.46 11.41
C ALA A 382 -28.40 5.87 12.69
N GLY A 383 -28.73 6.46 13.81
CA GLY A 383 -28.26 6.07 15.14
C GLY A 383 -29.28 6.37 16.23
N PRO A 384 -28.88 6.30 17.51
CA PRO A 384 -29.76 6.59 18.64
C PRO A 384 -30.36 7.99 18.59
N ASP A 385 -29.63 8.98 18.08
CA ASP A 385 -30.01 10.40 18.07
C ASP A 385 -30.76 10.82 16.80
N GLY A 386 -31.11 9.86 15.93
CA GLY A 386 -31.84 10.10 14.70
C GLY A 386 -31.11 9.69 13.42
N CYS A 387 -31.66 10.12 12.28
CA CYS A 387 -31.12 9.82 10.95
C CYS A 387 -30.73 11.12 10.24
N PHE A 388 -29.50 11.15 9.72
CA PHE A 388 -28.93 12.30 9.03
C PHE A 388 -28.50 11.88 7.62
N SER A 389 -28.90 12.65 6.63
CA SER A 389 -28.50 12.43 5.24
C SER A 389 -27.97 13.72 4.63
N GLN A 390 -26.95 13.59 3.79
CA GLN A 390 -26.43 14.67 2.97
C GLN A 390 -25.96 14.13 1.61
N PRO A 391 -26.20 14.84 0.51
CA PRO A 391 -25.66 14.49 -0.78
C PRO A 391 -24.17 14.84 -0.86
N ILE A 392 -23.46 14.08 -1.72
CA ILE A 392 -22.15 14.44 -2.24
C ILE A 392 -22.19 14.48 -3.76
N ARG A 393 -21.39 15.35 -4.35
CA ARG A 393 -21.22 15.50 -5.80
C ARG A 393 -19.79 15.19 -6.17
N LEU A 394 -19.56 14.02 -6.76
CA LEU A 394 -18.22 13.51 -7.05
C LEU A 394 -17.73 13.85 -8.46
N GLY A 395 -18.58 14.50 -9.26
CA GLY A 395 -18.28 14.88 -10.64
C GLY A 395 -18.46 13.75 -11.65
N GLU A 396 -18.78 14.13 -12.88
CA GLU A 396 -19.14 13.19 -13.96
C GLU A 396 -17.92 12.46 -14.57
N THR A 397 -16.72 13.06 -14.46
CA THR A 397 -15.50 12.60 -15.13
C THR A 397 -14.74 11.51 -14.36
N ARG A 398 -15.13 11.22 -13.14
CA ARG A 398 -14.36 10.37 -12.20
C ARG A 398 -14.63 8.87 -12.32
N GLY A 399 -15.30 8.37 -13.29
CA GLY A 399 -15.53 6.95 -13.50
C GLY A 399 -16.30 6.22 -12.39
N ARG A 400 -17.01 5.16 -12.74
CA ARG A 400 -17.92 4.41 -11.87
C ARG A 400 -17.25 3.83 -10.62
N ASP A 401 -16.07 3.22 -10.79
CA ASP A 401 -15.38 2.58 -9.66
C ASP A 401 -14.90 3.60 -8.62
N TRP A 402 -14.44 4.76 -9.08
CA TRP A 402 -14.03 5.83 -8.18
C TRP A 402 -15.22 6.37 -7.37
N VAL A 403 -16.38 6.61 -8.02
CA VAL A 403 -17.61 7.04 -7.34
C VAL A 403 -18.01 6.03 -6.26
N ARG A 404 -17.99 4.73 -6.56
CA ARG A 404 -18.37 3.68 -5.60
C ARG A 404 -17.42 3.64 -4.40
N ILE A 405 -16.10 3.66 -4.64
CA ILE A 405 -15.07 3.61 -3.57
C ILE A 405 -15.18 4.84 -2.66
N VAL A 406 -15.26 6.04 -3.24
CA VAL A 406 -15.33 7.27 -2.45
C VAL A 406 -16.66 7.39 -1.70
N SER A 407 -17.76 6.88 -2.27
CA SER A 407 -19.05 6.85 -1.56
C SER A 407 -19.04 5.93 -0.34
N ALA A 408 -18.38 4.77 -0.43
CA ALA A 408 -18.22 3.87 0.72
C ALA A 408 -17.32 4.51 1.80
N GLY A 409 -16.18 5.08 1.42
CA GLY A 409 -15.30 5.79 2.35
C GLY A 409 -15.97 6.99 3.02
N GLU A 410 -16.77 7.77 2.26
CA GLU A 410 -17.51 8.89 2.82
C GLU A 410 -18.61 8.44 3.82
N ALA A 411 -19.29 7.33 3.55
CA ALA A 411 -20.26 6.76 4.49
C ALA A 411 -19.55 6.38 5.81
N LEU A 412 -18.42 5.70 5.73
CA LEU A 412 -17.61 5.34 6.90
C LEU A 412 -17.13 6.59 7.67
N ASN A 413 -16.64 7.61 6.96
CA ASN A 413 -16.20 8.84 7.59
C ASN A 413 -17.33 9.57 8.32
N ARG A 414 -18.52 9.63 7.74
CA ARG A 414 -19.69 10.25 8.39
C ARG A 414 -20.09 9.52 9.66
N LEU A 415 -20.12 8.19 9.63
CA LEU A 415 -20.38 7.41 10.84
C LEU A 415 -19.28 7.65 11.89
N ARG A 416 -17.99 7.65 11.47
CA ARG A 416 -16.86 7.97 12.35
C ARG A 416 -17.05 9.31 13.07
N LEU A 417 -17.40 10.36 12.33
CA LEU A 417 -17.60 11.70 12.90
C LEU A 417 -18.75 11.70 13.91
N ARG A 418 -19.87 11.06 13.59
CA ARG A 418 -20.99 10.91 14.53
C ARG A 418 -20.61 10.15 15.79
N LEU A 419 -19.83 9.10 15.65
CA LEU A 419 -19.34 8.35 16.80
C LEU A 419 -18.40 9.20 17.68
N ILE A 420 -17.58 10.06 17.12
CA ILE A 420 -16.72 10.97 17.89
C ILE A 420 -17.57 12.01 18.63
N GLU A 421 -18.53 12.66 17.96
CA GLU A 421 -19.43 13.65 18.54
C GLU A 421 -20.27 13.07 19.71
N ALA A 422 -20.81 11.87 19.56
CA ALA A 422 -21.61 11.20 20.58
C ALA A 422 -20.79 10.72 21.81
N GLY A 423 -19.48 10.81 21.77
CA GLY A 423 -18.56 10.42 22.86
C GLY A 423 -17.87 11.59 23.56
N SER A 424 -18.07 12.81 23.05
CA SER A 424 -17.59 14.07 23.63
C SER A 424 -18.66 14.66 24.56
#